data_65a75b62e7ccdabdf5df8130a7cf885b
#
_entry.id   65a75b62e7ccdabdf5df8130a7cf885b
#
_cell.length_a   1.000
_cell.length_b   1.000
_cell.length_c   1.000
_cell.angle_alpha   90.00
_cell.angle_beta   90.00
_cell.angle_gamma   90.00
#
_symmetry.space_group_name_H-M   'P 1'
#
loop_
_entity.id
_entity.type
_entity.pdbx_description
1 polymer ?
#
loop_
_entity_poly.entity_id
_entity_poly.type
_entity_poly.pdbx_seq_one_letter_code
_entity_poly.pdbx_strand_id
1 'polypeptide(L)'
;MKILFKIIFNILIIIGINFSAYAFSTDWKISSDGVNDIIKMRISSATEGVVGLYNIPISLEIVTSTGWKIYWRNPGDSGLPTEITFDGSQNLKNFNILWPAPFRFSTFGIDTFGYEGKIILPINLIPERVNEEINLISQISLLACNEICIPFKQDFVLNIPNKPHAPNLNTRERAKYLSLVPKLIIPKGFSIGAVALNEDGILLEHIKSVSYTHLTLPTKA
;
A
#
# COMPACT_ATOMS: atom_id res chain seq x y z
N MET A 1 -2.62 -50.98 33.53
CA MET A 1 -3.56 -50.02 32.96
C MET A 1 -3.10 -48.55 33.11
N LYS A 2 -2.71 -48.04 34.27
CA LYS A 2 -2.24 -46.67 34.52
C LYS A 2 -0.94 -46.30 33.77
N ILE A 3 -0.01 -47.24 33.59
CA ILE A 3 1.26 -47.00 32.89
C ILE A 3 1.06 -46.88 31.40
N LEU A 4 0.21 -47.75 30.83
CA LEU A 4 -0.11 -47.73 29.38
C LEU A 4 -0.81 -46.41 29.01
N PHE A 5 -1.69 -45.90 29.85
CA PHE A 5 -2.36 -44.62 29.66
C PHE A 5 -1.39 -43.43 29.70
N LYS A 6 -0.40 -43.44 30.58
CA LYS A 6 0.66 -42.43 30.66
C LYS A 6 1.55 -42.44 29.41
N ILE A 7 1.85 -43.63 28.86
CA ILE A 7 2.68 -43.76 27.65
C ILE A 7 1.91 -43.24 26.43
N ILE A 8 0.64 -43.59 26.30
CA ILE A 8 -0.22 -43.12 25.22
C ILE A 8 -0.42 -41.58 25.30
N PHE A 9 -0.61 -41.06 26.52
CA PHE A 9 -0.76 -39.61 26.71
C PHE A 9 0.54 -38.83 26.39
N ASN A 10 1.71 -39.36 26.72
CA ASN A 10 2.99 -38.76 26.33
C ASN A 10 3.28 -38.87 24.81
N ILE A 11 2.86 -39.96 24.15
CA ILE A 11 3.00 -40.09 22.69
C ILE A 11 2.07 -39.10 21.96
N LEU A 12 0.89 -38.82 22.49
CA LEU A 12 -0.02 -37.82 21.90
C LEU A 12 0.52 -36.38 22.02
N ILE A 13 1.33 -36.08 23.05
CA ILE A 13 1.97 -34.75 23.24
C ILE A 13 3.15 -34.57 22.26
N ILE A 14 3.78 -35.67 21.81
CA ILE A 14 4.94 -35.62 20.89
C ILE A 14 4.51 -35.52 19.43
N ILE A 15 3.26 -35.88 19.10
CA ILE A 15 2.68 -35.55 17.78
C ILE A 15 2.27 -34.07 17.83
N GLY A 16 3.27 -33.21 17.96
CA GLY A 16 3.12 -31.78 17.74
C GLY A 16 2.55 -31.61 16.32
N ILE A 17 1.27 -31.30 16.22
CA ILE A 17 0.65 -30.86 15.00
C ILE A 17 1.44 -29.59 14.61
N ASN A 18 2.39 -29.74 13.68
CA ASN A 18 3.03 -28.59 13.06
C ASN A 18 1.94 -27.87 12.26
N PHE A 19 1.16 -27.04 12.94
CA PHE A 19 0.39 -26.01 12.27
C PHE A 19 1.43 -25.07 11.64
N SER A 20 1.71 -25.25 10.38
CA SER A 20 2.36 -24.21 9.57
C SER A 20 1.43 -23.00 9.62
N ALA A 21 1.69 -22.10 10.54
CA ALA A 21 1.03 -20.82 10.58
C ALA A 21 1.50 -20.05 9.34
N TYR A 22 0.66 -20.01 8.32
CA TYR A 22 0.92 -19.13 7.18
C TYR A 22 0.85 -17.69 7.67
N ALA A 23 1.98 -17.02 7.64
CA ALA A 23 2.04 -15.61 7.96
C ALA A 23 1.43 -14.82 6.80
N PHE A 24 0.28 -14.18 7.03
CA PHE A 24 -0.34 -13.28 6.04
C PHE A 24 0.37 -11.92 5.96
N SER A 25 1.44 -11.75 6.68
CA SER A 25 2.28 -10.55 6.70
C SER A 25 3.73 -10.96 6.91
N THR A 26 4.64 -10.22 6.31
CA THR A 26 6.06 -10.30 6.65
C THR A 26 6.29 -9.68 8.02
N ASP A 27 7.44 -9.96 8.62
CA ASP A 27 7.90 -9.22 9.78
C ASP A 27 8.11 -7.74 9.44
N TRP A 28 8.01 -6.89 10.45
CA TRP A 28 8.35 -5.49 10.32
C TRP A 28 9.86 -5.33 10.11
N LYS A 29 10.24 -4.66 9.02
CA LYS A 29 11.60 -4.19 8.80
C LYS A 29 11.69 -2.75 9.26
N ILE A 30 12.60 -2.50 10.21
CA ILE A 30 12.82 -1.20 10.82
C ILE A 30 14.11 -0.63 10.24
N SER A 31 14.08 0.65 9.90
CA SER A 31 15.24 1.40 9.44
C SER A 31 15.41 2.64 10.31
N SER A 32 16.66 2.93 10.67
CA SER A 32 17.04 3.99 11.58
C SER A 32 18.12 4.89 10.99
N ASP A 33 18.36 6.04 11.60
CA ASP A 33 19.49 6.93 11.31
C ASP A 33 20.76 6.54 12.09
N GLY A 34 20.73 5.40 12.76
CA GLY A 34 21.79 4.93 13.66
C GLY A 34 21.54 5.25 15.13
N VAL A 35 20.57 6.11 15.45
CA VAL A 35 20.18 6.51 16.81
C VAL A 35 18.69 6.20 17.07
N ASN A 36 17.83 6.60 16.15
CA ASN A 36 16.38 6.49 16.28
C ASN A 36 15.78 5.69 15.13
N ASP A 37 14.72 4.94 15.43
CA ASP A 37 13.90 4.33 14.40
C ASP A 37 13.14 5.41 13.63
N ILE A 38 13.36 5.48 12.32
CA ILE A 38 12.73 6.49 11.45
C ILE A 38 11.51 5.91 10.77
N ILE A 39 11.61 4.71 10.28
CA ILE A 39 10.58 4.07 9.47
C ILE A 39 10.53 2.57 9.73
N LYS A 40 9.33 2.02 9.73
CA LYS A 40 9.11 0.58 9.68
C LYS A 40 8.16 0.23 8.56
N MET A 41 8.44 -0.89 7.89
CA MET A 41 7.69 -1.36 6.74
C MET A 41 7.43 -2.86 6.81
N ARG A 42 6.31 -3.31 6.24
CA ARG A 42 6.01 -4.72 5.97
C ARG A 42 5.08 -4.87 4.79
N ILE A 43 5.07 -6.06 4.19
CA ILE A 43 4.07 -6.46 3.20
C ILE A 43 3.07 -7.39 3.88
N SER A 44 1.78 -7.21 3.57
CA SER A 44 0.71 -8.05 4.08
C SER A 44 -0.26 -8.46 2.98
N SER A 45 -0.75 -9.70 3.03
CA SER A 45 -1.88 -10.17 2.22
C SER A 45 -3.19 -9.88 2.95
N ALA A 46 -4.20 -9.45 2.22
CA ALA A 46 -5.56 -9.30 2.74
C ALA A 46 -6.42 -10.56 2.50
N THR A 47 -5.83 -11.64 2.00
CA THR A 47 -6.49 -12.92 1.78
C THR A 47 -5.64 -14.08 2.31
N GLU A 48 -6.30 -15.16 2.72
CA GLU A 48 -5.63 -16.37 3.20
C GLU A 48 -5.13 -17.28 2.07
N GLY A 49 -5.62 -17.09 0.85
CA GLY A 49 -5.23 -17.88 -0.31
C GLY A 49 -5.63 -17.22 -1.61
N VAL A 50 -5.20 -17.79 -2.72
CA VAL A 50 -5.36 -17.23 -4.07
C VAL A 50 -6.52 -17.84 -4.87
N VAL A 51 -7.08 -18.99 -4.44
CA VAL A 51 -8.09 -19.72 -5.22
C VAL A 51 -9.38 -18.91 -5.31
N GLY A 52 -9.87 -18.72 -6.55
CA GLY A 52 -11.07 -17.95 -6.86
C GLY A 52 -10.81 -16.44 -7.06
N LEU A 53 -9.55 -15.99 -7.02
CA LEU A 53 -9.19 -14.59 -7.21
C LEU A 53 -8.44 -14.37 -8.52
N TYR A 54 -8.86 -13.37 -9.30
CA TYR A 54 -8.14 -12.84 -10.47
C TYR A 54 -7.25 -11.63 -10.09
N ASN A 55 -7.53 -11.01 -8.95
CA ASN A 55 -6.73 -9.94 -8.36
C ASN A 55 -6.46 -10.28 -6.91
N ILE A 56 -5.21 -10.46 -6.56
CA ILE A 56 -4.80 -10.83 -5.21
C ILE A 56 -4.51 -9.56 -4.42
N PRO A 57 -5.29 -9.27 -3.37
CA PRO A 57 -5.15 -8.04 -2.59
C PRO A 57 -4.00 -8.14 -1.59
N ILE A 58 -2.98 -7.31 -1.75
CA ILE A 58 -1.91 -7.13 -0.77
C ILE A 58 -1.80 -5.65 -0.37
N SER A 59 -0.95 -5.36 0.58
CA SER A 59 -0.67 -4.01 1.07
C SER A 59 0.80 -3.86 1.43
N LEU A 60 1.37 -2.70 1.11
CA LEU A 60 2.59 -2.21 1.75
C LEU A 60 2.18 -1.30 2.91
N GLU A 61 2.53 -1.70 4.11
CA GLU A 61 2.31 -0.91 5.33
C GLU A 61 3.60 -0.18 5.69
N ILE A 62 3.52 1.13 5.88
CA ILE A 62 4.63 1.99 6.24
C ILE A 62 4.22 2.81 7.46
N VAL A 63 5.10 2.94 8.43
CA VAL A 63 4.92 3.84 9.57
C VAL A 63 6.19 4.65 9.73
N THR A 64 6.07 5.97 9.64
CA THR A 64 7.16 6.90 9.91
C THR A 64 7.09 7.41 11.34
N SER A 65 8.22 7.74 11.93
CA SER A 65 8.28 8.46 13.19
C SER A 65 7.79 9.89 13.02
N THR A 66 7.39 10.54 14.12
CA THR A 66 6.86 11.91 14.11
C THR A 66 7.82 12.88 13.42
N GLY A 67 7.28 13.73 12.56
CA GLY A 67 8.02 14.70 11.78
C GLY A 67 8.71 14.14 10.55
N TRP A 68 8.73 12.81 10.36
CA TRP A 68 9.28 12.19 9.16
C TRP A 68 8.18 11.95 8.14
N LYS A 69 8.40 12.34 6.88
CA LYS A 69 7.49 12.13 5.75
C LYS A 69 8.15 11.29 4.67
N ILE A 70 7.31 10.55 3.94
CA ILE A 70 7.66 9.88 2.69
C ILE A 70 6.85 10.47 1.55
N TYR A 71 7.28 10.25 0.31
CA TYR A 71 6.69 10.92 -0.83
C TYR A 71 5.66 10.06 -1.58
N TRP A 72 4.67 10.74 -2.13
CA TRP A 72 3.69 10.17 -3.04
C TRP A 72 4.33 9.85 -4.40
N ARG A 73 3.58 9.16 -5.28
CA ARG A 73 4.02 8.85 -6.66
C ARG A 73 4.42 10.07 -7.49
N ASN A 74 3.88 11.24 -7.15
CA ASN A 74 4.30 12.53 -7.68
C ASN A 74 4.63 13.43 -6.49
N PRO A 75 5.91 13.57 -6.14
CA PRO A 75 6.34 14.25 -4.92
C PRO A 75 6.15 15.76 -4.95
N GLY A 76 5.88 16.39 -6.10
CA GLY A 76 5.80 17.83 -6.28
C GLY A 76 7.16 18.45 -6.61
N ASP A 77 7.47 19.58 -6.00
CA ASP A 77 8.67 20.38 -6.33
C ASP A 77 9.98 19.73 -5.86
N SER A 78 9.91 18.80 -4.92
CA SER A 78 11.09 18.14 -4.33
C SER A 78 10.76 16.75 -3.79
N GLY A 79 11.80 15.92 -3.63
CA GLY A 79 11.72 14.57 -3.10
C GLY A 79 11.77 13.49 -4.18
N LEU A 80 11.77 12.22 -3.74
CA LEU A 80 11.75 11.05 -4.63
C LEU A 80 10.53 10.19 -4.29
N PRO A 81 9.79 9.70 -5.30
CA PRO A 81 8.64 8.83 -5.06
C PRO A 81 9.06 7.52 -4.40
N THR A 82 8.10 6.90 -3.69
CA THR A 82 8.28 5.52 -3.24
C THR A 82 8.20 4.59 -4.44
N GLU A 83 9.25 3.81 -4.66
CA GLU A 83 9.35 2.81 -5.72
C GLU A 83 9.15 1.41 -5.15
N ILE A 84 8.39 0.60 -5.86
CA ILE A 84 8.10 -0.79 -5.50
C ILE A 84 8.34 -1.63 -6.74
N THR A 85 9.22 -2.61 -6.63
CA THR A 85 9.45 -3.61 -7.68
C THR A 85 9.13 -5.00 -7.15
N PHE A 86 8.78 -5.90 -8.05
CA PHE A 86 8.45 -7.29 -7.75
C PHE A 86 9.26 -8.27 -8.61
N ASP A 87 10.45 -7.86 -9.00
CA ASP A 87 11.33 -8.65 -9.85
C ASP A 87 11.72 -9.97 -9.17
N GLY A 88 11.70 -11.05 -9.92
CA GLY A 88 11.99 -12.41 -9.43
C GLY A 88 10.79 -13.09 -8.75
N SER A 89 9.63 -12.43 -8.63
CA SER A 89 8.41 -13.06 -8.13
C SER A 89 7.94 -14.18 -9.07
N GLN A 90 7.35 -15.23 -8.49
CA GLN A 90 6.79 -16.34 -9.25
C GLN A 90 5.27 -16.21 -9.34
N ASN A 91 4.71 -16.56 -10.50
CA ASN A 91 3.29 -16.46 -10.81
C ASN A 91 2.73 -15.06 -10.71
N LEU A 92 3.52 -14.02 -11.03
CA LEU A 92 3.10 -12.62 -11.05
C LEU A 92 3.22 -12.07 -12.48
N LYS A 93 2.08 -11.77 -13.11
CA LYS A 93 2.01 -11.18 -14.45
C LYS A 93 2.12 -9.65 -14.42
N ASN A 94 1.42 -9.03 -13.46
CA ASN A 94 1.36 -7.56 -13.34
C ASN A 94 0.90 -7.18 -11.94
N PHE A 95 1.02 -5.89 -11.61
CA PHE A 95 0.51 -5.34 -10.37
C PHE A 95 0.03 -3.91 -10.56
N ASN A 96 -0.83 -3.45 -9.66
CA ASN A 96 -1.31 -2.08 -9.63
C ASN A 96 -1.28 -1.53 -8.20
N ILE A 97 -0.52 -0.46 -7.99
CA ILE A 97 -0.46 0.25 -6.71
C ILE A 97 -1.56 1.30 -6.68
N LEU A 98 -2.40 1.23 -5.67
CA LEU A 98 -3.52 2.14 -5.46
C LEU A 98 -3.11 3.18 -4.43
N TRP A 99 -2.81 4.38 -4.90
CA TRP A 99 -2.26 5.45 -4.08
C TRP A 99 -3.36 6.22 -3.36
N PRO A 100 -3.46 6.20 -2.01
CA PRO A 100 -4.33 7.09 -1.28
C PRO A 100 -4.01 8.56 -1.58
N ALA A 101 -4.98 9.46 -1.40
CA ALA A 101 -4.75 10.88 -1.56
C ALA A 101 -3.65 11.34 -0.58
N PRO A 102 -2.62 12.07 -1.06
CA PRO A 102 -1.52 12.52 -0.22
C PRO A 102 -1.89 13.78 0.56
N PHE A 103 -1.09 14.09 1.58
CA PHE A 103 -1.06 15.42 2.19
C PHE A 103 -0.11 16.33 1.42
N ARG A 104 -0.44 17.63 1.39
CA ARG A 104 0.46 18.69 0.91
C ARG A 104 1.29 19.19 2.09
N PHE A 105 2.58 19.24 1.89
CA PHE A 105 3.54 19.84 2.81
C PHE A 105 4.18 21.04 2.12
N SER A 106 4.13 22.21 2.76
CA SER A 106 4.74 23.43 2.23
C SER A 106 5.83 23.91 3.20
N THR A 107 7.06 23.99 2.68
CA THR A 107 8.22 24.40 3.47
C THR A 107 9.04 25.37 2.63
N PHE A 108 9.20 26.62 3.10
CA PHE A 108 9.92 27.68 2.38
C PHE A 108 9.46 27.91 0.93
N GLY A 109 8.16 27.76 0.66
CA GLY A 109 7.59 27.95 -0.67
C GLY A 109 7.75 26.73 -1.60
N ILE A 110 8.32 25.62 -1.12
CA ILE A 110 8.44 24.35 -1.84
C ILE A 110 7.27 23.48 -1.43
N ASP A 111 6.45 23.08 -2.40
CA ASP A 111 5.31 22.21 -2.18
C ASP A 111 5.66 20.76 -2.48
N THR A 112 5.44 19.89 -1.51
CA THR A 112 5.63 18.46 -1.68
C THR A 112 4.39 17.67 -1.28
N PHE A 113 4.20 16.51 -1.88
CA PHE A 113 3.07 15.63 -1.62
C PHE A 113 3.56 14.28 -1.09
N GLY A 114 2.94 13.82 0.00
CA GLY A 114 3.39 12.59 0.64
C GLY A 114 2.55 12.20 1.84
N TYR A 115 3.17 11.45 2.74
CA TYR A 115 2.51 10.87 3.91
C TYR A 115 3.41 10.99 5.14
N GLU A 116 2.78 11.18 6.30
CA GLU A 116 3.41 11.12 7.62
C GLU A 116 2.63 10.16 8.51
N GLY A 117 3.32 9.49 9.42
CA GLY A 117 2.73 8.51 10.31
C GLY A 117 2.41 7.18 9.60
N LYS A 118 1.26 6.58 9.90
CA LYS A 118 0.87 5.30 9.29
C LYS A 118 0.20 5.50 7.94
N ILE A 119 0.74 4.86 6.92
CA ILE A 119 0.13 4.73 5.59
C ILE A 119 0.09 3.26 5.16
N ILE A 120 -0.97 2.87 4.48
CA ILE A 120 -1.09 1.60 3.79
C ILE A 120 -1.32 1.90 2.32
N LEU A 121 -0.44 1.38 1.47
CA LEU A 121 -0.60 1.40 0.02
C LEU A 121 -1.26 0.08 -0.41
N PRO A 122 -2.55 0.07 -0.78
CA PRO A 122 -3.18 -1.12 -1.32
C PRO A 122 -2.57 -1.46 -2.69
N ILE A 123 -2.28 -2.74 -2.90
CA ILE A 123 -1.72 -3.24 -4.16
C ILE A 123 -2.58 -4.41 -4.62
N ASN A 124 -2.88 -4.46 -5.90
CA ASN A 124 -3.53 -5.61 -6.54
C ASN A 124 -2.50 -6.34 -7.39
N LEU A 125 -2.28 -7.62 -7.11
CA LEU A 125 -1.44 -8.48 -7.93
C LEU A 125 -2.32 -9.22 -8.94
N ILE A 126 -1.86 -9.31 -10.18
CA ILE A 126 -2.50 -10.06 -11.26
C ILE A 126 -1.62 -11.29 -11.51
N PRO A 127 -2.10 -12.50 -11.20
CA PRO A 127 -1.31 -13.72 -11.41
C PRO A 127 -1.18 -14.07 -12.90
N GLU A 128 -0.12 -14.78 -13.28
CA GLU A 128 0.01 -15.40 -14.60
C GLU A 128 -0.97 -16.56 -14.74
N ARG A 129 -1.04 -17.41 -13.71
CA ARG A 129 -1.93 -18.55 -13.61
C ARG A 129 -2.81 -18.42 -12.38
N VAL A 130 -4.13 -18.38 -12.63
CA VAL A 130 -5.15 -18.29 -11.59
C VAL A 130 -5.18 -19.59 -10.78
N ASN A 131 -5.47 -19.49 -9.50
CA ASN A 131 -5.54 -20.61 -8.55
C ASN A 131 -4.19 -21.30 -8.28
N GLU A 132 -3.08 -20.69 -8.61
CA GLU A 132 -1.74 -21.15 -8.21
C GLU A 132 -1.12 -20.16 -7.21
N GLU A 133 -0.29 -20.67 -6.31
CA GLU A 133 0.39 -19.85 -5.29
C GLU A 133 1.23 -18.72 -5.92
N ILE A 134 1.39 -17.65 -5.18
CA ILE A 134 2.29 -16.55 -5.54
C ILE A 134 3.45 -16.53 -4.55
N ASN A 135 4.68 -16.63 -5.06
CA ASN A 135 5.88 -16.35 -4.31
C ASN A 135 6.34 -14.93 -4.65
N LEU A 136 5.99 -13.98 -3.80
CA LEU A 136 6.26 -12.58 -4.01
C LEU A 136 7.63 -12.23 -3.46
N ILE A 137 8.48 -11.69 -4.32
CA ILE A 137 9.74 -11.03 -3.95
C ILE A 137 9.56 -9.56 -4.27
N SER A 138 9.74 -8.69 -3.29
CA SER A 138 9.55 -7.26 -3.49
C SER A 138 10.72 -6.47 -2.93
N GLN A 139 11.08 -5.41 -3.64
CA GLN A 139 12.04 -4.42 -3.19
C GLN A 139 11.34 -3.07 -3.11
N ILE A 140 11.47 -2.41 -1.96
CA ILE A 140 10.89 -1.12 -1.68
C ILE A 140 12.02 -0.13 -1.51
N SER A 141 12.04 0.92 -2.34
CA SER A 141 12.97 2.05 -2.24
C SER A 141 12.18 3.32 -2.00
N LEU A 142 12.56 4.09 -1.00
CA LEU A 142 11.91 5.35 -0.67
C LEU A 142 12.86 6.32 0.00
N LEU A 143 12.48 7.60 -0.03
CA LEU A 143 13.16 8.67 0.67
C LEU A 143 12.29 9.11 1.84
N ALA A 144 12.82 9.06 3.05
CA ALA A 144 12.18 9.65 4.22
C ALA A 144 12.89 10.95 4.60
N CYS A 145 12.11 12.00 4.80
CA CYS A 145 12.63 13.34 5.07
C CYS A 145 11.99 13.97 6.32
N ASN A 146 12.83 14.64 7.10
CA ASN A 146 12.48 15.61 8.11
C ASN A 146 13.30 16.88 7.81
N GLU A 147 14.29 17.25 8.62
CA GLU A 147 15.29 18.30 8.32
C GLU A 147 16.32 17.80 7.30
N ILE A 148 16.59 16.52 7.31
CA ILE A 148 17.42 15.82 6.34
C ILE A 148 16.61 14.74 5.63
N CYS A 149 17.10 14.28 4.48
CA CYS A 149 16.48 13.19 3.73
C CYS A 149 17.40 11.97 3.74
N ILE A 150 16.85 10.81 4.11
CA ILE A 150 17.57 9.54 4.19
C ILE A 150 16.90 8.54 3.24
N PRO A 151 17.67 7.95 2.30
CA PRO A 151 17.17 6.90 1.43
C PRO A 151 17.11 5.57 2.19
N PHE A 152 16.00 4.84 2.03
CA PHE A 152 15.82 3.50 2.57
C PHE A 152 15.49 2.52 1.46
N LYS A 153 16.07 1.31 1.57
CA LYS A 153 15.81 0.20 0.67
C LYS A 153 15.62 -1.08 1.47
N GLN A 154 14.51 -1.79 1.23
CA GLN A 154 14.17 -3.01 1.94
C GLN A 154 13.59 -4.06 0.99
N ASP A 155 13.99 -5.31 1.22
CA ASP A 155 13.50 -6.47 0.47
C ASP A 155 12.55 -7.28 1.34
N PHE A 156 11.47 -7.82 0.73
CA PHE A 156 10.49 -8.65 1.39
C PHE A 156 10.18 -9.88 0.55
N VAL A 157 9.87 -10.98 1.24
CA VAL A 157 9.37 -12.21 0.62
C VAL A 157 8.08 -12.60 1.29
N LEU A 158 7.02 -12.80 0.50
CA LEU A 158 5.71 -13.23 0.98
C LEU A 158 5.19 -14.35 0.09
N ASN A 159 4.84 -15.48 0.68
CA ASN A 159 4.14 -16.56 0.00
C ASN A 159 2.63 -16.44 0.25
N ILE A 160 1.83 -16.48 -0.82
CA ILE A 160 0.37 -16.53 -0.74
C ILE A 160 -0.07 -17.89 -1.31
N PRO A 161 -0.53 -18.81 -0.45
CA PRO A 161 -0.69 -20.20 -0.81
C PRO A 161 -1.87 -20.48 -1.74
N ASN A 162 -1.81 -21.59 -2.46
CA ASN A 162 -2.93 -22.17 -3.20
C ASN A 162 -3.97 -22.74 -2.23
N LYS A 163 -4.77 -21.87 -1.64
CA LYS A 163 -5.91 -22.17 -0.75
C LYS A 163 -7.12 -21.36 -1.18
N PRO A 164 -8.34 -21.79 -0.80
CA PRO A 164 -9.53 -20.95 -0.97
C PRO A 164 -9.29 -19.56 -0.37
N HIS A 165 -9.69 -18.53 -1.10
CA HIS A 165 -9.59 -17.18 -0.59
C HIS A 165 -10.54 -16.98 0.58
N ALA A 166 -10.05 -16.32 1.61
CA ALA A 166 -10.85 -15.83 2.73
C ALA A 166 -10.25 -14.52 3.22
N PRO A 167 -11.06 -13.56 3.66
CA PRO A 167 -10.55 -12.33 4.25
C PRO A 167 -9.86 -12.65 5.59
N ASN A 168 -8.78 -11.96 5.85
CA ASN A 168 -8.03 -12.05 7.11
C ASN A 168 -8.03 -10.69 7.86
N LEU A 169 -7.28 -10.59 8.94
CA LEU A 169 -7.23 -9.38 9.78
C LEU A 169 -6.75 -8.13 9.01
N ASN A 170 -5.93 -8.29 7.97
CA ASN A 170 -5.40 -7.17 7.18
C ASN A 170 -6.45 -6.57 6.23
N THR A 171 -7.53 -7.29 5.94
CA THR A 171 -8.59 -6.87 5.01
C THR A 171 -9.23 -5.54 5.43
N ARG A 172 -9.52 -5.39 6.72
CA ARG A 172 -10.16 -4.18 7.26
C ARG A 172 -9.27 -2.94 7.13
N GLU A 173 -8.00 -3.08 7.50
CA GLU A 173 -7.04 -1.98 7.41
C GLU A 173 -6.83 -1.57 5.96
N ARG A 174 -6.66 -2.55 5.08
CA ARG A 174 -6.55 -2.30 3.64
C ARG A 174 -7.78 -1.56 3.09
N ALA A 175 -8.99 -1.98 3.45
CA ALA A 175 -10.23 -1.37 2.98
C ALA A 175 -10.35 0.11 3.39
N LYS A 176 -9.90 0.46 4.60
CA LYS A 176 -9.84 1.85 5.07
C LYS A 176 -9.00 2.71 4.13
N TYR A 177 -7.77 2.30 3.79
CA TYR A 177 -6.90 3.07 2.92
C TYR A 177 -7.31 3.02 1.45
N LEU A 178 -7.94 1.92 1.02
CA LEU A 178 -8.54 1.83 -0.31
C LEU A 178 -9.65 2.87 -0.52
N SER A 179 -10.40 3.21 0.53
CA SER A 179 -11.43 4.26 0.46
C SER A 179 -10.85 5.67 0.28
N LEU A 180 -9.57 5.87 0.62
CA LEU A 180 -8.84 7.13 0.45
C LEU A 180 -8.19 7.27 -0.94
N VAL A 181 -8.25 6.21 -1.76
CA VAL A 181 -7.73 6.26 -3.13
C VAL A 181 -8.68 7.09 -3.99
N PRO A 182 -8.19 8.15 -4.67
CA PRO A 182 -9.01 8.96 -5.55
C PRO A 182 -9.65 8.10 -6.64
N LYS A 183 -10.95 8.19 -6.78
CA LYS A 183 -11.69 7.53 -7.86
C LYS A 183 -11.78 8.50 -9.03
N LEU A 184 -11.55 8.00 -10.24
CA LEU A 184 -11.85 8.73 -11.45
C LEU A 184 -13.38 8.77 -11.64
N ILE A 185 -14.06 9.53 -10.80
CA ILE A 185 -15.49 9.80 -10.93
C ILE A 185 -15.58 11.25 -11.40
N ILE A 186 -16.03 11.45 -12.62
CA ILE A 186 -16.50 12.77 -13.06
C ILE A 186 -17.87 12.95 -12.38
N PRO A 187 -18.01 13.85 -11.40
CA PRO A 187 -19.31 14.07 -10.75
C PRO A 187 -20.34 14.47 -11.81
N LYS A 188 -21.57 13.99 -11.67
CA LYS A 188 -22.66 14.42 -12.54
C LYS A 188 -22.73 15.95 -12.53
N GLY A 189 -22.63 16.57 -13.70
CA GLY A 189 -22.64 18.03 -13.84
C GLY A 189 -21.25 18.67 -14.06
N PHE A 190 -20.16 17.88 -14.12
CA PHE A 190 -18.87 18.35 -14.58
C PHE A 190 -18.57 17.80 -15.98
N SER A 191 -18.16 18.64 -16.89
CA SER A 191 -17.57 18.24 -18.16
C SER A 191 -16.27 18.99 -18.38
N ILE A 192 -15.26 18.28 -18.89
CA ILE A 192 -14.02 18.89 -19.38
C ILE A 192 -14.24 19.14 -20.87
N GLY A 193 -14.38 20.40 -21.26
CA GLY A 193 -14.75 20.78 -22.62
C GLY A 193 -13.60 20.67 -23.64
N ALA A 194 -12.38 21.04 -23.25
CA ALA A 194 -11.18 20.88 -24.05
C ALA A 194 -9.94 20.72 -23.16
N VAL A 195 -9.00 19.92 -23.63
CA VAL A 195 -7.67 19.81 -23.06
C VAL A 195 -6.70 20.10 -24.18
N ALA A 196 -6.04 21.25 -24.15
CA ALA A 196 -4.96 21.57 -25.05
C ALA A 196 -3.62 21.28 -24.38
N LEU A 197 -2.72 20.63 -25.13
CA LEU A 197 -1.32 20.48 -24.74
C LEU A 197 -0.55 21.59 -25.45
N ASN A 198 0.07 22.47 -24.68
CA ASN A 198 1.04 23.43 -25.19
C ASN A 198 2.45 23.08 -24.68
N GLU A 199 3.45 23.84 -25.12
CA GLU A 199 4.86 23.62 -24.72
C GLU A 199 5.09 23.75 -23.21
N ASP A 200 4.17 24.39 -22.48
CA ASP A 200 4.25 24.65 -21.04
C ASP A 200 3.43 23.66 -20.19
N GLY A 201 2.69 22.73 -20.81
CA GLY A 201 1.90 21.72 -20.11
C GLY A 201 0.46 21.56 -20.59
N ILE A 202 -0.40 21.03 -19.74
CA ILE A 202 -1.83 20.78 -20.03
C ILE A 202 -2.63 22.02 -19.66
N LEU A 203 -3.21 22.68 -20.63
CA LEU A 203 -4.17 23.76 -20.42
C LEU A 203 -5.60 23.21 -20.43
N LEU A 204 -6.32 23.35 -19.33
CA LEU A 204 -7.75 23.03 -19.24
C LEU A 204 -8.55 24.27 -19.66
N GLU A 205 -8.97 24.35 -20.91
CA GLU A 205 -9.65 25.55 -21.43
C GLU A 205 -11.10 25.71 -20.92
N HIS A 206 -11.80 24.63 -20.61
CA HIS A 206 -13.16 24.72 -20.10
C HIS A 206 -13.50 23.61 -19.11
N ILE A 207 -13.69 23.98 -17.83
CA ILE A 207 -14.42 23.17 -16.86
C ILE A 207 -15.81 23.79 -16.75
N LYS A 208 -16.82 23.16 -17.36
CA LYS A 208 -18.22 23.53 -17.12
C LYS A 208 -18.78 22.76 -15.96
N SER A 209 -19.17 23.46 -14.89
CA SER A 209 -20.09 22.94 -13.90
C SER A 209 -21.51 23.20 -14.35
N VAL A 210 -22.33 22.17 -14.50
CA VAL A 210 -23.69 22.29 -15.05
C VAL A 210 -24.75 22.45 -13.93
N SER A 211 -24.37 22.65 -12.70
CA SER A 211 -25.28 22.85 -11.58
C SER A 211 -24.72 23.76 -10.51
N TYR A 212 -24.80 25.06 -10.76
CA TYR A 212 -24.60 26.06 -9.72
C TYR A 212 -25.82 26.95 -9.60
N THR A 213 -26.73 26.59 -8.73
CA THR A 213 -27.79 27.51 -8.29
C THR A 213 -27.53 28.14 -6.91
N HIS A 214 -26.46 27.80 -6.19
CA HIS A 214 -26.26 28.26 -4.81
C HIS A 214 -24.81 28.45 -4.35
N LEU A 215 -23.93 29.07 -5.15
CA LEU A 215 -22.71 29.67 -4.62
C LEU A 215 -22.66 31.14 -5.02
N THR A 216 -23.40 31.97 -4.32
CA THR A 216 -23.11 33.40 -4.26
C THR A 216 -21.91 33.57 -3.33
N LEU A 217 -20.76 33.94 -3.93
CA LEU A 217 -19.67 34.50 -3.14
C LEU A 217 -20.22 35.71 -2.39
N PRO A 218 -19.97 35.86 -1.07
CA PRO A 218 -20.29 37.09 -0.36
C PRO A 218 -19.44 38.19 -0.95
N THR A 219 -20.05 39.08 -1.72
CA THR A 219 -19.45 40.39 -2.07
C THR A 219 -19.27 41.14 -0.78
N LYS A 220 -18.01 41.36 -0.39
CA LYS A 220 -17.71 42.38 0.64
C LYS A 220 -18.17 43.76 0.11
N ALA A 221 -19.13 44.31 0.83
CA ALA A 221 -19.36 45.75 0.80
C ALA A 221 -18.23 46.50 1.52
#